data_abecce18976e19a75321c3f64f22f6a9
#
_entry.id   abecce18976e19a75321c3f64f22f6a9
#
_cell.length_a   1.000
_cell.length_b   1.000
_cell.length_c   1.000
_cell.angle_alpha   90.00
_cell.angle_beta   90.00
_cell.angle_gamma   90.00
#
_symmetry.space_group_name_H-M   'P 1'
#
loop_
_entity.id
_entity.type
_entity.pdbx_description
1 polymer ?
#
loop_
_entity_poly.entity_id
_entity_poly.type
_entity_poly.pdbx_seq_one_letter_code
_entity_poly.pdbx_strand_id
1 'polypeptide(L)'
;MKIQNGTGDHSNGDPRWSRIEREARWALDKGNDAYVLELCSDLVARFPENVDVRRLLWDARVARNARDQSLGLFRTRIRRFVAESRLSGNRRVKHDPQGAIVEADRLLALDPHNRRALLITLEASRALGWLETALMACE
;
A
#
# COMPACT_ATOMS: atom_id res chain seq x y z
N MET A 1 32.26 0.74 -22.33
CA MET A 1 31.62 0.11 -21.19
C MET A 1 30.25 0.77 -21.03
N LYS A 2 29.17 0.15 -21.55
CA LYS A 2 27.80 0.70 -21.48
C LYS A 2 27.19 0.19 -20.20
N ILE A 3 26.96 1.08 -19.25
CA ILE A 3 26.11 0.83 -18.08
C ILE A 3 24.67 0.90 -18.59
N GLN A 4 24.03 -0.24 -18.82
CA GLN A 4 22.60 -0.31 -19.02
C GLN A 4 21.93 -0.14 -17.66
N ASN A 5 21.50 1.09 -17.38
CA ASN A 5 20.51 1.34 -16.34
C ASN A 5 19.18 0.76 -16.82
N GLY A 6 18.94 -0.48 -16.46
CA GLY A 6 17.63 -1.10 -16.58
C GLY A 6 16.69 -0.51 -15.55
N THR A 7 16.15 0.67 -15.82
CA THR A 7 14.90 1.12 -15.21
C THR A 7 13.83 0.23 -15.80
N GLY A 8 13.53 -0.86 -15.08
CA GLY A 8 12.50 -1.80 -15.46
C GLY A 8 11.13 -1.12 -15.35
N ASP A 9 10.67 -0.61 -16.47
CA ASP A 9 9.27 -0.33 -16.72
C ASP A 9 8.55 -1.68 -16.86
N HIS A 10 8.28 -2.33 -15.71
CA HIS A 10 7.67 -3.66 -15.65
C HIS A 10 6.16 -3.63 -15.50
N SER A 11 5.53 -2.46 -15.41
CA SER A 11 4.10 -2.37 -15.11
C SER A 11 3.20 -2.20 -16.33
N ASN A 12 3.67 -1.64 -17.44
CA ASN A 12 2.78 -1.22 -18.53
C ASN A 12 2.71 -2.16 -19.74
N GLY A 13 3.31 -3.34 -19.72
CA GLY A 13 3.38 -4.21 -20.89
C GLY A 13 3.04 -5.69 -20.68
N ASP A 14 2.88 -6.18 -19.46
CA ASP A 14 2.53 -7.59 -19.25
C ASP A 14 1.02 -7.82 -19.37
N PRO A 15 0.57 -8.61 -20.36
CA PRO A 15 -0.87 -8.92 -20.54
C PRO A 15 -1.51 -9.58 -19.31
N ARG A 16 -0.72 -10.25 -18.49
CA ARG A 16 -1.17 -10.90 -17.24
C ARG A 16 -1.54 -9.86 -16.21
N TRP A 17 -0.74 -8.79 -16.12
CA TRP A 17 -0.99 -7.69 -15.19
C TRP A 17 -2.28 -6.94 -15.53
N SER A 18 -2.46 -6.56 -16.79
CA SER A 18 -3.68 -5.89 -17.26
C SER A 18 -4.96 -6.70 -17.02
N ARG A 19 -4.86 -8.03 -17.03
CA ARG A 19 -5.97 -8.90 -16.69
C ARG A 19 -6.29 -8.88 -15.19
N ILE A 20 -5.26 -9.02 -14.35
CA ILE A 20 -5.40 -8.99 -12.88
C ILE A 20 -5.98 -7.65 -12.43
N GLU A 21 -5.49 -6.55 -12.97
CA GLU A 21 -5.98 -5.21 -12.65
C GLU A 21 -7.46 -5.04 -13.01
N ARG A 22 -7.88 -5.46 -14.20
CA ARG A 22 -9.28 -5.40 -14.61
C ARG A 22 -10.19 -6.24 -13.72
N GLU A 23 -9.75 -7.43 -13.36
CA GLU A 23 -10.48 -8.33 -12.46
C GLU A 23 -10.62 -7.72 -11.07
N ALA A 24 -9.54 -7.16 -10.53
CA ALA A 24 -9.54 -6.50 -9.23
C ALA A 24 -10.46 -5.25 -9.22
N ARG A 25 -10.39 -4.41 -10.26
CA ARG A 25 -11.28 -3.24 -10.38
C ARG A 25 -12.74 -3.66 -10.48
N TRP A 26 -13.04 -4.65 -11.29
CA TRP A 26 -14.41 -5.19 -11.42
C TRP A 26 -14.91 -5.73 -10.07
N ALA A 27 -14.08 -6.47 -9.33
CA ALA A 27 -14.44 -6.99 -8.01
C ALA A 27 -14.68 -5.85 -7.00
N LEU A 28 -13.86 -4.78 -7.06
CA LEU A 28 -14.02 -3.60 -6.22
C LEU A 28 -15.34 -2.87 -6.52
N ASP A 29 -15.68 -2.68 -7.78
CA ASP A 29 -16.96 -2.08 -8.22
C ASP A 29 -18.18 -2.90 -7.76
N LYS A 30 -18.04 -4.22 -7.67
CA LYS A 30 -19.06 -5.12 -7.12
C LYS A 30 -19.09 -5.16 -5.57
N GLY A 31 -18.21 -4.40 -4.92
CA GLY A 31 -18.13 -4.34 -3.47
C GLY A 31 -17.42 -5.53 -2.82
N ASN A 32 -16.68 -6.33 -3.61
CA ASN A 32 -15.86 -7.43 -3.11
C ASN A 32 -14.46 -6.96 -2.74
N ASP A 33 -14.37 -5.98 -1.84
CA ASP A 33 -13.11 -5.41 -1.34
C ASP A 33 -12.26 -6.45 -0.60
N ALA A 34 -12.87 -7.43 0.05
CA ALA A 34 -12.13 -8.50 0.74
C ALA A 34 -11.25 -9.30 -0.23
N TYR A 35 -11.78 -9.68 -1.38
CA TYR A 35 -11.03 -10.37 -2.43
C TYR A 35 -9.88 -9.50 -2.97
N VAL A 36 -10.15 -8.23 -3.24
CA VAL A 36 -9.13 -7.30 -3.75
C VAL A 36 -8.02 -7.07 -2.73
N LEU A 37 -8.36 -6.95 -1.44
CA LEU A 37 -7.38 -6.80 -0.36
C LEU A 37 -6.45 -8.02 -0.27
N GLU A 38 -6.99 -9.23 -0.34
CA GLU A 38 -6.20 -10.46 -0.30
C GLU A 38 -5.27 -10.55 -1.51
N LEU A 39 -5.84 -10.39 -2.73
CA LEU A 39 -5.08 -10.44 -3.98
C LEU A 39 -3.96 -9.39 -4.02
N CYS A 40 -4.26 -8.13 -3.70
CA CYS A 40 -3.27 -7.05 -3.73
C CYS A 40 -2.22 -7.17 -2.62
N SER A 41 -2.58 -7.71 -1.45
CA SER A 41 -1.62 -7.94 -0.37
C SER A 41 -0.56 -8.97 -0.78
N ASP A 42 -0.96 -10.05 -1.43
CA ASP A 42 -0.04 -11.07 -1.96
C ASP A 42 0.85 -10.49 -3.07
N LEU A 43 0.27 -9.66 -3.95
CA LEU A 43 1.01 -9.03 -5.04
C LEU A 43 2.01 -7.99 -4.54
N VAL A 44 1.65 -7.16 -3.56
CA VAL A 44 2.59 -6.21 -2.94
C VAL A 44 3.73 -6.93 -2.21
N ALA A 45 3.47 -8.09 -1.61
CA ALA A 45 4.53 -8.89 -0.99
C ALA A 45 5.55 -9.40 -2.01
N ARG A 46 5.11 -9.70 -3.26
CA ARG A 46 5.98 -10.18 -4.35
C ARG A 46 6.60 -9.07 -5.17
N PHE A 47 5.88 -7.97 -5.37
CA PHE A 47 6.24 -6.82 -6.21
C PHE A 47 6.03 -5.51 -5.43
N PRO A 48 6.84 -5.27 -4.37
CA PRO A 48 6.61 -4.16 -3.45
C PRO A 48 6.78 -2.77 -4.09
N GLU A 49 7.49 -2.68 -5.20
CA GLU A 49 7.71 -1.45 -5.98
C GLU A 49 6.56 -1.12 -6.93
N ASN A 50 5.63 -2.07 -7.18
CA ASN A 50 4.57 -1.86 -8.16
C ASN A 50 3.49 -0.90 -7.62
N VAL A 51 3.45 0.31 -8.21
CA VAL A 51 2.53 1.37 -7.78
C VAL A 51 1.07 1.06 -8.10
N ASP A 52 0.79 0.38 -9.21
CA ASP A 52 -0.59 0.06 -9.63
C ASP A 52 -1.25 -0.91 -8.65
N VAL A 53 -0.48 -1.91 -8.17
CA VAL A 53 -0.94 -2.80 -7.09
C VAL A 53 -1.21 -2.03 -5.81
N ARG A 54 -0.32 -1.10 -5.46
CA ARG A 54 -0.48 -0.27 -4.26
C ARG A 54 -1.69 0.64 -4.35
N ARG A 55 -1.99 1.19 -5.53
CA ARG A 55 -3.21 1.99 -5.77
C ARG A 55 -4.47 1.15 -5.59
N LEU A 56 -4.53 -0.04 -6.19
CA LEU A 56 -5.65 -0.96 -6.01
C LEU A 56 -5.84 -1.37 -4.55
N LEU A 57 -4.74 -1.66 -3.85
CA LEU A 57 -4.77 -1.97 -2.42
C LEU A 57 -5.29 -0.80 -1.60
N TRP A 58 -4.87 0.42 -1.94
CA TRP A 58 -5.36 1.64 -1.32
C TRP A 58 -6.87 1.81 -1.54
N ASP A 59 -7.34 1.73 -2.77
CA ASP A 59 -8.76 1.87 -3.12
C ASP A 59 -9.63 0.85 -2.37
N ALA A 60 -9.16 -0.40 -2.28
CA ALA A 60 -9.85 -1.45 -1.52
C ALA A 60 -9.88 -1.18 -0.01
N ARG A 61 -8.79 -0.62 0.56
CA ARG A 61 -8.73 -0.22 1.98
C ARG A 61 -9.69 0.93 2.28
N VAL A 62 -9.76 1.94 1.40
CA VAL A 62 -10.67 3.07 1.53
C VAL A 62 -12.14 2.59 1.46
N ALA A 63 -12.47 1.74 0.48
CA ALA A 63 -13.82 1.19 0.33
C ALA A 63 -14.23 0.37 1.56
N ARG A 64 -13.33 -0.45 2.09
CA ARG A 64 -13.58 -1.22 3.31
C ARG A 64 -13.75 -0.34 4.53
N ASN A 65 -12.86 0.64 4.71
CA ASN A 65 -12.92 1.56 5.85
C ASN A 65 -14.23 2.37 5.86
N ALA A 66 -14.70 2.83 4.71
CA ALA A 66 -15.97 3.53 4.58
C ALA A 66 -17.15 2.64 5.01
N ARG A 67 -17.11 1.35 4.67
CA ARG A 67 -18.12 0.37 5.05
C ARG A 67 -18.08 0.04 6.53
N ASP A 68 -16.88 -0.13 7.07
CA ASP A 68 -16.64 -0.44 8.47
C ASP A 68 -17.02 0.73 9.39
N GLN A 69 -16.84 1.98 8.97
CA GLN A 69 -17.29 3.16 9.71
C GLN A 69 -18.81 3.20 9.92
N SER A 70 -19.58 2.66 8.96
CA SER A 70 -21.04 2.57 9.07
C SER A 70 -21.50 1.57 10.13
N LEU A 71 -20.63 0.66 10.59
CA LEU A 71 -20.92 -0.41 11.53
C LEU A 71 -20.53 -0.11 13.00
N GLY A 72 -20.06 1.10 13.30
CA GLY A 72 -19.87 1.60 14.68
C GLY A 72 -18.69 1.01 15.45
N LEU A 73 -17.46 1.10 14.95
CA LEU A 73 -16.34 0.28 15.36
C LEU A 73 -15.45 0.86 16.47
N PHE A 74 -15.83 0.61 17.71
CA PHE A 74 -14.95 0.79 18.87
C PHE A 74 -13.70 -0.11 18.83
N ARG A 75 -13.82 -1.32 18.29
CA ARG A 75 -12.71 -2.29 18.14
C ARG A 75 -11.58 -1.79 17.23
N THR A 76 -11.91 -1.09 16.16
CA THR A 76 -10.93 -0.55 15.19
C THR A 76 -10.08 0.54 15.82
N ARG A 77 -10.65 1.38 16.69
CA ARG A 77 -9.90 2.43 17.40
C ARG A 77 -8.82 1.88 18.33
N ILE A 78 -9.12 0.80 19.07
CA ILE A 78 -8.14 0.16 19.95
C ILE A 78 -7.01 -0.48 19.16
N ARG A 79 -7.34 -1.21 18.08
CA ARG A 79 -6.33 -1.83 17.20
C ARG A 79 -5.43 -0.79 16.53
N ARG A 80 -6.00 0.34 16.12
CA ARG A 80 -5.27 1.47 15.57
C ARG A 80 -4.30 2.06 16.60
N PHE A 81 -4.75 2.33 17.81
CA PHE A 81 -3.89 2.87 18.88
C PHE A 81 -2.70 1.96 19.19
N VAL A 82 -2.92 0.65 19.28
CA VAL A 82 -1.84 -0.33 19.50
C VAL A 82 -0.88 -0.39 18.32
N ALA A 83 -1.37 -0.31 17.07
CA ALA A 83 -0.54 -0.29 15.88
C ALA A 83 0.29 1.00 15.78
N GLU A 84 -0.29 2.15 16.10
CA GLU A 84 0.42 3.45 16.13
C GLU A 84 1.54 3.48 17.16
N SER A 85 1.34 2.89 18.33
CA SER A 85 2.35 2.83 19.37
C SER A 85 3.57 1.97 18.99
N ARG A 86 3.40 1.05 18.05
CA ARG A 86 4.48 0.18 17.54
C ARG A 86 5.26 0.78 16.38
N LEU A 87 4.79 1.87 15.78
CA LEU A 87 5.54 2.56 14.73
C LEU A 87 6.79 3.21 15.31
N SER A 88 7.93 2.60 15.06
CA SER A 88 9.23 3.08 15.59
C SER A 88 9.82 4.27 14.81
N GLY A 89 9.00 4.99 14.03
CA GLY A 89 9.32 6.29 13.46
C GLY A 89 10.54 6.33 12.53
N ASN A 90 11.09 7.54 12.37
CA ASN A 90 12.17 7.88 11.44
C ASN A 90 13.47 7.06 11.58
N ARG A 91 13.74 6.42 12.71
CA ARG A 91 14.95 5.59 12.87
C ARG A 91 14.92 4.38 11.95
N ARG A 92 13.76 3.73 11.81
CA ARG A 92 13.65 2.53 10.97
C ARG A 92 13.75 2.84 9.48
N VAL A 93 13.22 3.99 9.05
CA VAL A 93 13.34 4.43 7.66
C VAL A 93 14.80 4.53 7.20
N LYS A 94 15.69 4.97 8.08
CA LYS A 94 17.12 5.12 7.76
C LYS A 94 17.87 3.78 7.65
N HIS A 95 17.47 2.79 8.43
CA HIS A 95 18.20 1.51 8.54
C HIS A 95 17.53 0.38 7.75
N ASP A 96 16.20 0.39 7.66
CA ASP A 96 15.40 -0.62 6.99
C ASP A 96 14.14 0.02 6.39
N PRO A 97 14.29 0.73 5.24
CA PRO A 97 13.15 1.40 4.61
C PRO A 97 12.07 0.44 4.13
N GLN A 98 12.42 -0.77 3.66
CA GLN A 98 11.42 -1.77 3.29
C GLN A 98 10.60 -2.24 4.50
N GLY A 99 11.25 -2.55 5.61
CA GLY A 99 10.57 -2.91 6.85
C GLY A 99 9.71 -1.78 7.39
N ALA A 100 10.11 -0.52 7.21
CA ALA A 100 9.32 0.64 7.58
C ALA A 100 8.02 0.72 6.74
N ILE A 101 8.07 0.44 5.45
CA ILE A 101 6.88 0.38 4.57
C ILE A 101 5.95 -0.75 5.02
N VAL A 102 6.45 -1.93 5.34
CA VAL A 102 5.63 -3.05 5.81
C VAL A 102 4.90 -2.70 7.10
N GLU A 103 5.53 -1.99 8.03
CA GLU A 103 4.87 -1.52 9.25
C GLU A 103 3.82 -0.44 8.96
N ALA A 104 4.15 0.52 8.09
CA ALA A 104 3.20 1.53 7.67
C ALA A 104 1.98 0.90 6.96
N ASP A 105 2.19 -0.09 6.11
CA ASP A 105 1.12 -0.83 5.43
C ASP A 105 0.15 -1.52 6.40
N ARG A 106 0.66 -2.06 7.50
CA ARG A 106 -0.19 -2.65 8.56
C ARG A 106 -1.12 -1.62 9.19
N LEU A 107 -0.62 -0.40 9.39
CA LEU A 107 -1.43 0.68 9.94
C LEU A 107 -2.40 1.24 8.90
N LEU A 108 -1.98 1.37 7.64
CA LEU A 108 -2.84 1.79 6.54
C LEU A 108 -3.97 0.78 6.25
N ALA A 109 -3.77 -0.49 6.56
CA ALA A 109 -4.83 -1.50 6.49
C ALA A 109 -5.96 -1.24 7.52
N LEU A 110 -5.66 -0.60 8.64
CA LEU A 110 -6.64 -0.23 9.68
C LEU A 110 -7.21 1.17 9.46
N ASP A 111 -6.39 2.09 9.00
CA ASP A 111 -6.74 3.47 8.73
C ASP A 111 -5.99 3.98 7.50
N PRO A 112 -6.61 3.94 6.30
CA PRO A 112 -5.98 4.35 5.05
C PRO A 112 -5.50 5.81 5.05
N HIS A 113 -6.11 6.66 5.85
CA HIS A 113 -5.79 8.10 5.94
C HIS A 113 -4.86 8.44 7.12
N ASN A 114 -4.18 7.45 7.70
CA ASN A 114 -3.25 7.70 8.80
C ASN A 114 -2.03 8.49 8.31
N ARG A 115 -1.97 9.76 8.68
CA ARG A 115 -0.91 10.69 8.24
C ARG A 115 0.49 10.22 8.57
N ARG A 116 0.68 9.61 9.75
CA ARG A 116 1.99 9.12 10.18
C ARG A 116 2.47 7.96 9.32
N ALA A 117 1.58 7.01 9.03
CA ALA A 117 1.89 5.89 8.16
C ALA A 117 2.18 6.37 6.72
N LEU A 118 1.41 7.32 6.20
CA LEU A 118 1.65 7.92 4.89
C LEU A 118 3.01 8.63 4.81
N LEU A 119 3.40 9.39 5.83
CA LEU A 119 4.72 10.02 5.89
C LEU A 119 5.86 9.00 5.92
N ILE A 120 5.71 7.92 6.67
CA ILE A 120 6.70 6.83 6.69
C ILE A 120 6.80 6.16 5.32
N THR A 121 5.66 5.89 4.67
CA THR A 121 5.64 5.34 3.30
C THR A 121 6.34 6.27 2.32
N LEU A 122 6.06 7.56 2.38
CA LEU A 122 6.71 8.59 1.55
C LEU A 122 8.23 8.61 1.74
N GLU A 123 8.70 8.72 2.98
CA GLU A 123 10.13 8.82 3.29
C GLU A 123 10.88 7.54 2.93
N ALA A 124 10.31 6.38 3.25
CA ALA A 124 10.89 5.09 2.94
C ALA A 124 10.92 4.81 1.43
N SER A 125 9.86 5.16 0.70
CA SER A 125 9.82 5.04 -0.76
C SER A 125 10.85 5.94 -1.44
N ARG A 126 11.06 7.16 -0.93
CA ARG A 126 12.13 8.04 -1.41
C ARG A 126 13.51 7.43 -1.16
N ALA A 127 13.74 6.84 0.00
CA ALA A 127 15.01 6.18 0.33
C ALA A 127 15.29 4.97 -0.57
N LEU A 128 14.25 4.28 -1.04
CA LEU A 128 14.33 3.15 -1.96
C LEU A 128 14.37 3.55 -3.44
N GLY A 129 14.14 4.82 -3.76
CA GLY A 129 14.03 5.29 -5.15
C GLY A 129 12.69 4.95 -5.82
N TRP A 130 11.67 4.57 -5.05
CA TRP A 130 10.33 4.26 -5.55
C TRP A 130 9.49 5.54 -5.67
N LEU A 131 9.82 6.36 -6.66
CA LEU A 131 9.28 7.71 -6.80
C LEU A 131 7.77 7.75 -7.01
N GLU A 132 7.22 6.82 -7.78
CA GLU A 132 5.79 6.72 -8.03
C GLU A 132 5.01 6.35 -6.76
N THR A 133 5.55 5.42 -5.96
CA THR A 133 4.98 5.08 -4.65
C THR A 133 5.05 6.27 -3.69
N ALA A 134 6.13 7.04 -3.73
CA ALA A 134 6.26 8.26 -2.93
C ALA A 134 5.23 9.31 -3.33
N LEU A 135 4.98 9.51 -4.64
CA LEU A 135 3.94 10.42 -5.14
C LEU A 135 2.55 9.96 -4.71
N MET A 136 2.22 8.68 -4.85
CA MET A 136 0.95 8.11 -4.41
C MET A 136 0.67 8.39 -2.92
N ALA A 137 1.69 8.33 -2.07
CA ALA A 137 1.54 8.62 -0.64
C ALA A 137 1.28 10.11 -0.33
N CYS A 138 1.46 11.00 -1.31
CA CYS A 138 1.19 12.44 -1.20
C CYS A 138 -0.24 12.82 -1.66
N GLU A 139 -0.89 12.01 -2.47
CA GLU A 139 -2.26 12.21 -2.97
C GLU A 139 -3.32 11.98 -1.88
#